data_8a44b7fc34a13b787ff23d80f56356bc
#
_entry.id   8a44b7fc34a13b787ff23d80f56356bc
#
_cell.length_a   1.000
_cell.length_b   1.000
_cell.length_c   1.000
_cell.angle_alpha   90.00
_cell.angle_beta   90.00
_cell.angle_gamma   90.00
#
_symmetry.space_group_name_H-M   'P 1'
#
loop_
_entity.id
_entity.type
_entity.pdbx_description
1 polymer ?
#
loop_
_entity_poly.entity_id
_entity_poly.type
_entity_poly.pdbx_seq_one_letter_code
_entity_poly.pdbx_strand_id
1 'polypeptide(L)'
;KKKKVKNNCTNKLKQSASDINAKLSEYELELQNIFKRFEIEERIPNKEEIKYLFNLALENQGNSSKEKMFFDYFDEFVKENGRLKNWTTSTYKKFGTVKNHLWDFNPKLSFSYLNEKGLTNYVEFLRSVPEMRNSTIEKQIGFLKWFLRWAKSKGYNNNFAYETFKPKLKSTQKKIIFLNQEELKKLKEYKVPNNKNYLERVKDVFIFLCY
;
A
#
# COMPACT_ATOMS: atom_id res chain seq x y z
N LYS A 1 15.39 -13.80 45.09
CA LYS A 1 16.47 -12.89 44.67
C LYS A 1 16.42 -12.73 43.18
N LYS A 2 16.13 -11.53 42.64
CA LYS A 2 16.13 -11.23 41.19
C LYS A 2 17.55 -11.38 40.66
N LYS A 3 17.77 -12.31 39.71
CA LYS A 3 19.07 -12.46 39.02
C LYS A 3 19.09 -11.47 37.85
N LYS A 4 19.70 -10.30 38.06
CA LYS A 4 20.02 -9.34 36.98
C LYS A 4 21.42 -9.61 36.45
N VAL A 5 21.63 -9.32 35.15
CA VAL A 5 22.96 -9.35 34.52
C VAL A 5 23.79 -8.23 35.09
N LYS A 6 25.07 -8.49 35.48
CA LYS A 6 25.96 -7.47 36.01
C LYS A 6 26.17 -6.35 34.96
N ASN A 7 26.16 -5.10 35.45
CA ASN A 7 26.48 -3.94 34.64
C ASN A 7 27.87 -4.08 34.01
N ASN A 8 28.05 -3.53 32.80
CA ASN A 8 29.29 -3.58 32.01
C ASN A 8 29.66 -4.93 31.41
N CYS A 9 28.74 -5.91 31.34
CA CYS A 9 28.94 -7.14 30.58
C CYS A 9 28.23 -7.08 29.21
N THR A 10 28.83 -7.68 28.21
CA THR A 10 28.19 -7.94 26.92
C THR A 10 28.12 -9.45 26.68
N ASN A 11 27.07 -9.90 26.00
CA ASN A 11 26.98 -11.29 25.61
C ASN A 11 27.79 -11.58 24.31
N LYS A 12 27.80 -12.85 23.84
CA LYS A 12 28.47 -13.24 22.59
C LYS A 12 27.97 -12.50 21.34
N LEU A 13 26.76 -11.92 21.40
CA LEU A 13 26.13 -11.14 20.32
C LEU A 13 26.37 -9.62 20.50
N LYS A 14 27.29 -9.21 21.38
CA LYS A 14 27.63 -7.80 21.70
C LYS A 14 26.45 -6.96 22.23
N GLN A 15 25.40 -7.57 22.78
CA GLN A 15 24.31 -6.87 23.43
C GLN A 15 24.74 -6.43 24.83
N SER A 16 24.37 -5.21 25.22
CA SER A 16 24.74 -4.65 26.54
C SER A 16 23.93 -5.29 27.68
N ALA A 17 24.48 -5.31 28.87
CA ALA A 17 23.76 -5.75 30.06
C ALA A 17 22.50 -4.91 30.32
N SER A 18 22.54 -3.63 29.96
CA SER A 18 21.39 -2.73 30.05
C SER A 18 20.23 -3.20 29.19
N ASP A 19 20.48 -3.52 27.90
CA ASP A 19 19.46 -3.98 26.96
C ASP A 19 18.87 -5.32 27.39
N ILE A 20 19.72 -6.23 27.89
CA ILE A 20 19.28 -7.52 28.41
C ILE A 20 18.39 -7.35 29.64
N ASN A 21 18.78 -6.49 30.55
CA ASN A 21 18.00 -6.24 31.78
C ASN A 21 16.69 -5.49 31.49
N ALA A 22 16.67 -4.59 30.50
CA ALA A 22 15.47 -3.93 30.03
C ALA A 22 14.47 -4.96 29.46
N LYS A 23 14.95 -5.87 28.62
CA LYS A 23 14.13 -6.95 28.05
C LYS A 23 13.59 -7.91 29.10
N LEU A 24 14.42 -8.26 30.11
CA LEU A 24 13.98 -9.09 31.22
C LEU A 24 12.89 -8.41 32.07
N SER A 25 12.99 -7.09 32.28
CA SER A 25 11.97 -6.33 33.02
C SER A 25 10.66 -6.24 32.24
N GLU A 26 10.71 -6.14 30.91
CA GLU A 26 9.55 -6.17 30.01
C GLU A 26 8.84 -7.54 30.11
N TYR A 27 9.58 -8.65 30.05
CA TYR A 27 9.03 -9.99 30.20
C TYR A 27 8.40 -10.22 31.58
N GLU A 28 9.03 -9.68 32.64
CA GLU A 28 8.50 -9.76 33.99
C GLU A 28 7.15 -9.03 34.10
N LEU A 29 7.05 -7.84 33.52
CA LEU A 29 5.82 -7.06 33.51
C LEU A 29 4.69 -7.83 32.79
N GLU A 30 4.99 -8.43 31.65
CA GLU A 30 4.00 -9.17 30.86
C GLU A 30 3.50 -10.41 31.60
N LEU A 31 4.41 -11.15 32.26
CA LEU A 31 4.01 -12.27 33.13
C LEU A 31 3.13 -11.81 34.29
N GLN A 32 3.45 -10.66 34.91
CA GLN A 32 2.60 -10.09 35.98
C GLN A 32 1.20 -9.74 35.47
N ASN A 33 1.09 -9.20 34.26
CA ASN A 33 -0.21 -8.90 33.64
C ASN A 33 -1.02 -10.17 33.39
N ILE A 34 -0.38 -11.25 32.93
CA ILE A 34 -1.02 -12.55 32.73
C ILE A 34 -1.54 -13.11 34.06
N PHE A 35 -0.70 -13.09 35.12
CA PHE A 35 -1.12 -13.57 36.45
C PHE A 35 -2.27 -12.75 37.05
N LYS A 36 -2.24 -11.40 36.91
CA LYS A 36 -3.37 -10.54 37.35
C LYS A 36 -4.70 -10.91 36.70
N ARG A 37 -4.69 -11.31 35.44
CA ARG A 37 -5.91 -11.76 34.76
C ARG A 37 -6.48 -13.01 35.40
N PHE A 38 -5.63 -13.99 35.76
CA PHE A 38 -6.06 -15.22 36.45
C PHE A 38 -6.51 -14.95 37.88
N GLU A 39 -5.92 -13.98 38.58
CA GLU A 39 -6.39 -13.52 39.90
C GLU A 39 -7.81 -12.95 39.82
N ILE A 40 -8.11 -12.14 38.78
CA ILE A 40 -9.46 -11.59 38.55
C ILE A 40 -10.47 -12.69 38.20
N GLU A 41 -10.02 -13.70 37.46
CA GLU A 41 -10.84 -14.86 37.08
C GLU A 41 -10.98 -15.90 38.22
N GLU A 42 -10.35 -15.66 39.39
CA GLU A 42 -10.29 -16.59 40.56
C GLU A 42 -9.84 -18.00 40.19
N ARG A 43 -8.94 -18.14 39.20
CA ARG A 43 -8.50 -19.40 38.62
C ARG A 43 -6.99 -19.57 38.72
N ILE A 44 -6.55 -20.78 39.03
CA ILE A 44 -5.13 -21.14 39.04
C ILE A 44 -4.73 -21.57 37.61
N PRO A 45 -3.81 -20.86 36.93
CA PRO A 45 -3.40 -21.20 35.57
C PRO A 45 -2.54 -22.47 35.52
N ASN A 46 -2.68 -23.24 34.45
CA ASN A 46 -1.77 -24.30 34.10
C ASN A 46 -0.47 -23.74 33.49
N LYS A 47 0.65 -24.43 33.69
CA LYS A 47 1.96 -24.05 33.12
C LYS A 47 1.94 -23.87 31.60
N GLU A 48 1.21 -24.74 30.90
CA GLU A 48 1.09 -24.66 29.43
C GLU A 48 0.29 -23.47 29.00
N GLU A 49 -0.75 -23.11 29.72
CA GLU A 49 -1.60 -21.96 29.48
C GLU A 49 -0.84 -20.65 29.69
N ILE A 50 -0.04 -20.55 30.76
CA ILE A 50 0.87 -19.40 30.97
C ILE A 50 1.86 -19.28 29.82
N LYS A 51 2.46 -20.40 29.40
CA LYS A 51 3.43 -20.42 28.30
C LYS A 51 2.78 -20.00 26.99
N TYR A 52 1.57 -20.49 26.71
CA TYR A 52 0.81 -20.11 25.51
C TYR A 52 0.47 -18.61 25.50
N LEU A 53 -0.07 -18.08 26.60
CA LEU A 53 -0.43 -16.67 26.72
C LEU A 53 0.80 -15.77 26.68
N PHE A 54 1.90 -16.19 27.28
CA PHE A 54 3.15 -15.45 27.24
C PHE A 54 3.74 -15.41 25.82
N ASN A 55 3.74 -16.53 25.11
CA ASN A 55 4.18 -16.55 23.70
C ASN A 55 3.27 -15.70 22.81
N LEU A 56 1.95 -15.76 23.01
CA LEU A 56 1.00 -14.90 22.31
C LEU A 56 1.23 -13.42 22.59
N ALA A 57 1.54 -13.07 23.85
CA ALA A 57 1.88 -11.69 24.22
C ALA A 57 3.20 -11.24 23.58
N LEU A 58 4.21 -12.11 23.52
CA LEU A 58 5.47 -11.83 22.82
C LEU A 58 5.30 -11.71 21.31
N GLU A 59 4.47 -12.53 20.69
CA GLU A 59 4.11 -12.42 19.27
C GLU A 59 3.37 -11.10 18.99
N ASN A 60 2.45 -10.71 19.87
CA ASN A 60 1.75 -9.44 19.78
C ASN A 60 2.70 -8.24 20.05
N GLN A 61 3.68 -8.37 20.97
CA GLN A 61 4.73 -7.37 21.17
C GLN A 61 5.70 -7.33 19.98
N GLY A 62 6.04 -8.46 19.39
CA GLY A 62 6.81 -8.53 18.13
C GLY A 62 6.06 -7.89 16.96
N ASN A 63 4.74 -7.92 16.97
CA ASN A 63 3.88 -7.23 16.02
C ASN A 63 3.48 -5.80 16.43
N SER A 64 3.54 -5.43 17.73
CA SER A 64 3.13 -4.11 18.21
C SER A 64 4.27 -3.09 18.31
N SER A 65 5.53 -3.46 18.09
CA SER A 65 6.65 -2.52 18.14
C SER A 65 7.39 -2.27 16.81
N LYS A 66 6.92 -2.79 15.69
CA LYS A 66 7.13 -2.11 14.42
C LYS A 66 5.99 -1.13 14.26
N GLU A 67 6.22 0.14 14.60
CA GLU A 67 5.35 1.20 14.10
C GLU A 67 5.09 0.89 12.63
N LYS A 68 3.83 0.61 12.29
CA LYS A 68 3.48 0.33 10.90
C LYS A 68 3.97 1.50 10.07
N MET A 69 4.80 1.22 9.09
CA MET A 69 5.29 2.22 8.17
C MET A 69 4.22 2.52 7.12
N PHE A 70 4.34 3.62 6.43
CA PHE A 70 3.43 4.05 5.37
C PHE A 70 3.09 2.93 4.37
N PHE A 71 4.07 2.13 3.98
CA PHE A 71 3.92 1.04 3.02
C PHE A 71 3.19 -0.18 3.60
N ASP A 72 3.26 -0.41 4.91
CA ASP A 72 2.48 -1.47 5.57
C ASP A 72 0.99 -1.14 5.53
N TYR A 73 0.62 0.13 5.76
CA TYR A 73 -0.74 0.62 5.58
C TYR A 73 -1.20 0.55 4.12
N PHE A 74 -0.29 0.78 3.17
CA PHE A 74 -0.61 0.66 1.75
C PHE A 74 -0.94 -0.80 1.38
N ASP A 75 -0.18 -1.76 1.88
CA ASP A 75 -0.45 -3.19 1.67
C ASP A 75 -1.76 -3.64 2.33
N GLU A 76 -2.05 -3.14 3.54
CA GLU A 76 -3.32 -3.37 4.23
C GLU A 76 -4.50 -2.83 3.40
N PHE A 77 -4.39 -1.61 2.87
CA PHE A 77 -5.38 -1.01 1.98
C PHE A 77 -5.64 -1.86 0.74
N VAL A 78 -4.57 -2.29 0.06
CA VAL A 78 -4.68 -3.12 -1.16
C VAL A 78 -5.35 -4.45 -0.85
N LYS A 79 -4.99 -5.11 0.26
CA LYS A 79 -5.57 -6.37 0.69
C LYS A 79 -7.05 -6.23 1.07
N GLU A 80 -7.40 -5.22 1.86
CA GLU A 80 -8.77 -4.99 2.33
C GLU A 80 -9.70 -4.61 1.16
N ASN A 81 -9.34 -3.57 0.40
CA ASN A 81 -10.19 -3.09 -0.70
C ASN A 81 -10.23 -4.05 -1.88
N GLY A 82 -9.13 -4.76 -2.15
CA GLY A 82 -9.08 -5.78 -3.17
C GLY A 82 -10.07 -6.91 -2.90
N ARG A 83 -10.14 -7.35 -1.65
CA ARG A 83 -11.10 -8.36 -1.21
C ARG A 83 -12.55 -7.84 -1.21
N LEU A 84 -12.78 -6.65 -0.63
CA LEU A 84 -14.13 -6.08 -0.51
C LEU A 84 -14.76 -5.75 -1.86
N LYS A 85 -13.94 -5.31 -2.83
CA LYS A 85 -14.40 -4.86 -4.16
C LYS A 85 -14.12 -5.85 -5.28
N ASN A 86 -13.70 -7.07 -4.95
CA ASN A 86 -13.37 -8.13 -5.91
C ASN A 86 -12.48 -7.61 -7.06
N TRP A 87 -11.32 -7.01 -6.73
CA TRP A 87 -10.44 -6.44 -7.74
C TRP A 87 -9.91 -7.50 -8.71
N THR A 88 -9.84 -7.13 -9.96
CA THR A 88 -9.17 -7.93 -10.99
C THR A 88 -7.64 -7.89 -10.80
N THR A 89 -6.94 -8.88 -11.33
CA THR A 89 -5.46 -8.92 -11.35
C THR A 89 -4.86 -7.62 -11.93
N SER A 90 -5.52 -7.03 -12.94
CA SER A 90 -5.10 -5.76 -13.52
C SER A 90 -5.15 -4.60 -12.53
N THR A 91 -6.16 -4.58 -11.63
CA THR A 91 -6.27 -3.54 -10.59
C THR A 91 -5.16 -3.69 -9.54
N TYR A 92 -4.88 -4.92 -9.09
CA TYR A 92 -3.75 -5.18 -8.20
C TYR A 92 -2.42 -4.72 -8.80
N LYS A 93 -2.17 -5.02 -10.09
CA LYS A 93 -0.96 -4.56 -10.80
C LYS A 93 -0.84 -3.03 -10.84
N LYS A 94 -1.95 -2.31 -11.04
CA LYS A 94 -1.96 -0.83 -11.01
C LYS A 94 -1.54 -0.29 -9.64
N PHE A 95 -2.08 -0.83 -8.54
CA PHE A 95 -1.67 -0.43 -7.19
C PHE A 95 -0.23 -0.84 -6.88
N GLY A 96 0.24 -1.99 -7.36
CA GLY A 96 1.65 -2.38 -7.28
C GLY A 96 2.57 -1.36 -7.95
N THR A 97 2.21 -0.87 -9.16
CA THR A 97 2.96 0.18 -9.85
C THR A 97 2.97 1.49 -9.05
N VAL A 98 1.82 1.88 -8.45
CA VAL A 98 1.76 3.07 -7.58
C VAL A 98 2.69 2.91 -6.37
N LYS A 99 2.66 1.75 -5.72
CA LYS A 99 3.53 1.45 -4.58
C LYS A 99 5.00 1.56 -4.95
N ASN A 100 5.40 0.99 -6.10
CA ASN A 100 6.79 1.04 -6.57
C ASN A 100 7.23 2.49 -6.81
N HIS A 101 6.44 3.30 -7.51
CA HIS A 101 6.77 4.72 -7.70
C HIS A 101 6.87 5.52 -6.40
N LEU A 102 6.01 5.23 -5.42
CA LEU A 102 6.09 5.86 -4.10
C LEU A 102 7.36 5.43 -3.34
N TRP A 103 7.75 4.16 -3.47
CA TRP A 103 8.97 3.63 -2.89
C TRP A 103 10.22 4.23 -3.52
N ASP A 104 10.26 4.30 -4.86
CA ASP A 104 11.36 4.91 -5.62
C ASP A 104 11.50 6.41 -5.31
N PHE A 105 10.37 7.09 -5.09
CA PHE A 105 10.34 8.49 -4.68
C PHE A 105 10.91 8.68 -3.26
N ASN A 106 10.45 7.91 -2.31
CA ASN A 106 10.91 7.97 -0.92
C ASN A 106 10.59 6.69 -0.13
N PRO A 107 11.58 5.78 0.11
CA PRO A 107 11.37 4.57 0.89
C PRO A 107 10.93 4.81 2.35
N LYS A 108 11.22 6.01 2.90
CA LYS A 108 10.82 6.44 4.24
C LYS A 108 9.62 7.37 4.23
N LEU A 109 8.74 7.22 3.26
CA LEU A 109 7.56 8.06 3.12
C LEU A 109 6.66 7.96 4.36
N SER A 110 6.07 9.10 4.77
CA SER A 110 5.10 9.20 5.86
C SER A 110 3.87 9.99 5.41
N PHE A 111 2.75 9.83 6.12
CA PHE A 111 1.54 10.62 5.84
C PHE A 111 1.76 12.13 6.00
N SER A 112 2.57 12.55 6.99
CA SER A 112 2.89 13.95 7.23
C SER A 112 3.71 14.58 6.10
N TYR A 113 4.55 13.80 5.42
CA TYR A 113 5.32 14.25 4.27
C TYR A 113 4.44 14.60 3.07
N LEU A 114 3.30 13.93 2.89
CA LEU A 114 2.37 14.13 1.78
C LEU A 114 1.46 15.36 1.97
N ASN A 115 2.03 16.46 2.48
CA ASN A 115 1.42 17.79 2.43
C ASN A 115 1.43 18.33 0.99
N GLU A 116 0.96 19.55 0.75
CA GLU A 116 0.88 20.14 -0.58
C GLU A 116 2.25 20.16 -1.30
N LYS A 117 3.32 20.50 -0.57
CA LYS A 117 4.69 20.49 -1.09
C LYS A 117 5.16 19.07 -1.42
N GLY A 118 4.92 18.11 -0.54
CA GLY A 118 5.29 16.71 -0.75
C GLY A 118 4.55 16.09 -1.94
N LEU A 119 3.27 16.40 -2.12
CA LEU A 119 2.48 15.97 -3.28
C LEU A 119 3.00 16.63 -4.58
N THR A 120 3.41 17.91 -4.53
CA THR A 120 4.04 18.59 -5.67
C THR A 120 5.35 17.92 -6.04
N ASN A 121 6.22 17.65 -5.07
CA ASN A 121 7.50 16.96 -5.29
C ASN A 121 7.28 15.57 -5.90
N TYR A 122 6.25 14.85 -5.45
CA TYR A 122 5.90 13.56 -6.03
C TYR A 122 5.44 13.66 -7.49
N VAL A 123 4.66 14.69 -7.85
CA VAL A 123 4.30 14.97 -9.25
C VAL A 123 5.53 15.27 -10.10
N GLU A 124 6.48 16.05 -9.57
CA GLU A 124 7.74 16.34 -10.26
C GLU A 124 8.60 15.09 -10.45
N PHE A 125 8.69 14.25 -9.43
CA PHE A 125 9.32 12.93 -9.54
C PHE A 125 8.65 12.09 -10.64
N LEU A 126 7.33 11.98 -10.68
CA LEU A 126 6.63 11.22 -11.72
C LEU A 126 6.88 11.78 -13.12
N ARG A 127 7.08 13.10 -13.26
CA ARG A 127 7.46 13.72 -14.54
C ARG A 127 8.89 13.36 -14.99
N SER A 128 9.77 13.07 -14.05
CA SER A 128 11.14 12.63 -14.37
C SER A 128 11.21 11.16 -14.82
N VAL A 129 10.14 10.38 -14.57
CA VAL A 129 10.06 9.00 -15.06
C VAL A 129 9.91 9.01 -16.59
N PRO A 130 10.79 8.33 -17.34
CA PRO A 130 10.75 8.30 -18.80
C PRO A 130 9.36 7.91 -19.33
N GLU A 131 8.92 8.57 -20.39
CA GLU A 131 7.68 8.31 -21.13
C GLU A 131 6.37 8.44 -20.32
N MET A 132 6.40 8.93 -19.06
CA MET A 132 5.20 9.07 -18.26
C MET A 132 4.37 10.28 -18.72
N ARG A 133 3.21 10.01 -19.30
CA ARG A 133 2.28 11.04 -19.79
C ARG A 133 1.53 11.72 -18.64
N ASN A 134 1.16 12.98 -18.81
CA ASN A 134 0.37 13.74 -17.83
C ASN A 134 -0.92 13.00 -17.41
N SER A 135 -1.62 12.35 -18.35
CA SER A 135 -2.81 11.54 -18.03
C SER A 135 -2.49 10.30 -17.16
N THR A 136 -1.27 9.77 -17.23
CA THR A 136 -0.82 8.68 -16.37
C THR A 136 -0.49 9.20 -14.99
N ILE A 137 0.18 10.35 -14.89
CA ILE A 137 0.47 11.02 -13.61
C ILE A 137 -0.83 11.34 -12.87
N GLU A 138 -1.84 11.87 -13.56
CA GLU A 138 -3.14 12.17 -12.98
C GLU A 138 -3.81 10.91 -12.40
N LYS A 139 -3.75 9.78 -13.10
CA LYS A 139 -4.24 8.49 -12.60
C LYS A 139 -3.46 8.01 -11.39
N GLN A 140 -2.13 8.14 -11.37
CA GLN A 140 -1.29 7.77 -10.22
C GLN A 140 -1.68 8.59 -8.99
N ILE A 141 -1.86 9.90 -9.13
CA ILE A 141 -2.33 10.76 -8.05
C ILE A 141 -3.75 10.37 -7.61
N GLY A 142 -4.63 10.00 -8.53
CA GLY A 142 -5.97 9.49 -8.21
C GLY A 142 -5.93 8.23 -7.33
N PHE A 143 -5.07 7.26 -7.65
CA PHE A 143 -4.88 6.05 -6.84
C PHE A 143 -4.29 6.37 -5.45
N LEU A 144 -3.29 7.26 -5.39
CA LEU A 144 -2.73 7.72 -4.12
C LEU A 144 -3.81 8.39 -3.25
N LYS A 145 -4.62 9.27 -3.82
CA LYS A 145 -5.73 9.91 -3.10
C LYS A 145 -6.75 8.91 -2.57
N TRP A 146 -7.02 7.83 -3.30
CA TRP A 146 -7.92 6.78 -2.83
C TRP A 146 -7.34 6.09 -1.59
N PHE A 147 -6.07 5.74 -1.60
CA PHE A 147 -5.38 5.21 -0.43
C PHE A 147 -5.41 6.19 0.76
N LEU A 148 -5.11 7.47 0.53
CA LEU A 148 -5.07 8.47 1.60
C LEU A 148 -6.45 8.72 2.24
N ARG A 149 -7.54 8.64 1.45
CA ARG A 149 -8.91 8.69 1.99
C ARG A 149 -9.23 7.48 2.86
N TRP A 150 -8.84 6.29 2.43
CA TRP A 150 -8.99 5.09 3.23
C TRP A 150 -8.18 5.18 4.53
N ALA A 151 -6.93 5.62 4.47
CA ALA A 151 -6.11 5.82 5.65
C ALA A 151 -6.72 6.84 6.62
N LYS A 152 -7.34 7.91 6.10
CA LYS A 152 -8.11 8.87 6.89
C LYS A 152 -9.30 8.20 7.59
N SER A 153 -10.10 7.42 6.87
CA SER A 153 -11.27 6.75 7.43
C SER A 153 -10.93 5.75 8.54
N LYS A 154 -9.70 5.22 8.53
CA LYS A 154 -9.16 4.35 9.58
C LYS A 154 -8.47 5.11 10.72
N GLY A 155 -8.35 6.43 10.65
CA GLY A 155 -7.63 7.24 11.64
C GLY A 155 -6.11 7.21 11.52
N TYR A 156 -5.54 6.63 10.46
CA TYR A 156 -4.09 6.54 10.26
C TYR A 156 -3.48 7.83 9.67
N ASN A 157 -4.30 8.62 8.98
CA ASN A 157 -3.87 9.85 8.32
C ASN A 157 -4.67 11.07 8.80
N ASN A 158 -3.96 12.02 9.39
CA ASN A 158 -4.52 13.31 9.83
C ASN A 158 -4.19 14.46 8.87
N ASN A 159 -3.52 14.18 7.74
CA ASN A 159 -3.17 15.18 6.74
C ASN A 159 -4.22 15.19 5.62
N PHE A 160 -4.82 16.35 5.36
CA PHE A 160 -5.91 16.55 4.41
C PHE A 160 -5.49 17.26 3.12
N ALA A 161 -4.22 17.62 2.96
CA ALA A 161 -3.73 18.37 1.81
C ALA A 161 -4.08 17.71 0.45
N TYR A 162 -4.17 16.37 0.42
CA TYR A 162 -4.51 15.62 -0.79
C TYR A 162 -5.95 15.87 -1.27
N GLU A 163 -6.88 16.32 -0.43
CA GLU A 163 -8.28 16.53 -0.83
C GLU A 163 -8.39 17.67 -1.84
N THR A 164 -7.76 18.78 -1.54
CA THR A 164 -7.78 20.00 -2.37
C THR A 164 -6.69 19.99 -3.45
N PHE A 165 -5.65 19.17 -3.29
CA PHE A 165 -4.52 19.12 -4.21
C PHE A 165 -4.98 18.77 -5.63
N LYS A 166 -4.65 19.61 -6.59
CA LYS A 166 -4.82 19.36 -8.04
C LYS A 166 -3.47 19.54 -8.72
N PRO A 167 -2.90 18.48 -9.33
CA PRO A 167 -1.66 18.62 -10.04
C PRO A 167 -1.85 19.57 -11.25
N LYS A 168 -0.95 20.56 -11.38
CA LYS A 168 -0.96 21.48 -12.54
C LYS A 168 -0.37 20.75 -13.76
N LEU A 169 -1.16 19.90 -14.40
CA LEU A 169 -0.76 19.16 -15.58
C LEU A 169 -1.39 19.78 -16.82
N LYS A 170 -0.59 20.03 -17.85
CA LYS A 170 -1.13 20.44 -19.15
C LYS A 170 -1.93 19.28 -19.74
N SER A 171 -3.21 19.50 -19.98
CA SER A 171 -4.02 18.58 -20.74
C SER A 171 -3.51 18.55 -22.18
N THR A 172 -3.04 17.41 -22.64
CA THR A 172 -2.84 17.17 -24.07
C THR A 172 -4.21 16.86 -24.67
N GLN A 173 -4.80 17.83 -25.38
CA GLN A 173 -5.98 17.54 -26.18
C GLN A 173 -5.61 16.42 -27.16
N LYS A 174 -6.19 15.25 -26.95
CA LYS A 174 -6.06 14.17 -27.93
C LYS A 174 -6.83 14.60 -29.17
N LYS A 175 -6.13 14.68 -30.30
CA LYS A 175 -6.81 14.83 -31.59
C LYS A 175 -7.74 13.61 -31.74
N ILE A 176 -9.03 13.87 -31.76
CA ILE A 176 -10.03 12.82 -31.98
C ILE A 176 -9.85 12.37 -33.43
N ILE A 177 -9.50 11.12 -33.62
CA ILE A 177 -9.42 10.50 -34.96
C ILE A 177 -10.77 9.83 -35.15
N PHE A 178 -11.46 10.18 -36.21
CA PHE A 178 -12.72 9.59 -36.64
C PHE A 178 -12.67 9.31 -38.16
N LEU A 179 -13.41 8.36 -38.61
CA LEU A 179 -13.58 8.09 -40.01
C LEU A 179 -14.74 8.93 -40.58
N ASN A 180 -14.52 9.53 -41.71
CA ASN A 180 -15.63 10.12 -42.46
C ASN A 180 -16.42 9.03 -43.20
N GLN A 181 -17.56 9.39 -43.81
CA GLN A 181 -18.45 8.45 -44.51
C GLN A 181 -17.75 7.68 -45.64
N GLU A 182 -16.88 8.35 -46.40
CA GLU A 182 -16.13 7.72 -47.49
C GLU A 182 -15.09 6.72 -46.97
N GLU A 183 -14.40 7.09 -45.90
CA GLU A 183 -13.41 6.21 -45.24
C GLU A 183 -14.09 4.99 -44.63
N LEU A 184 -15.27 5.18 -44.02
CA LEU A 184 -16.06 4.08 -43.48
C LEU A 184 -16.51 3.13 -44.59
N LYS A 185 -16.91 3.67 -45.74
CA LYS A 185 -17.27 2.86 -46.93
C LYS A 185 -16.08 2.07 -47.45
N LYS A 186 -14.90 2.69 -47.56
CA LYS A 186 -13.65 2.02 -47.95
C LYS A 186 -13.28 0.91 -46.95
N LEU A 187 -13.46 1.15 -45.65
CA LEU A 187 -13.22 0.13 -44.63
C LEU A 187 -14.18 -1.06 -44.78
N LYS A 188 -15.47 -0.80 -45.08
CA LYS A 188 -16.47 -1.84 -45.31
C LYS A 188 -16.11 -2.74 -46.50
N GLU A 189 -15.61 -2.13 -47.56
CA GLU A 189 -15.21 -2.84 -48.82
C GLU A 189 -13.82 -3.49 -48.69
N TYR A 190 -13.02 -3.15 -47.67
CA TYR A 190 -11.68 -3.67 -47.50
C TYR A 190 -11.68 -5.18 -47.22
N LYS A 191 -10.98 -5.94 -48.05
CA LYS A 191 -10.77 -7.38 -47.87
C LYS A 191 -9.59 -7.61 -46.96
N VAL A 192 -9.85 -8.22 -45.81
CA VAL A 192 -8.78 -8.56 -44.85
C VAL A 192 -7.95 -9.71 -45.41
N PRO A 193 -6.61 -9.64 -45.35
CA PRO A 193 -5.74 -10.74 -45.79
C PRO A 193 -5.98 -12.03 -45.01
N ASN A 194 -5.92 -13.18 -45.69
CA ASN A 194 -6.22 -14.50 -45.13
C ASN A 194 -5.37 -14.87 -43.88
N ASN A 195 -4.16 -14.34 -43.77
CA ASN A 195 -3.29 -14.54 -42.62
C ASN A 195 -3.71 -13.76 -41.37
N LYS A 196 -4.76 -12.91 -41.45
CA LYS A 196 -5.27 -12.07 -40.35
C LYS A 196 -6.78 -12.13 -40.21
N ASN A 197 -7.38 -13.30 -40.40
CA ASN A 197 -8.83 -13.51 -40.37
C ASN A 197 -9.53 -12.96 -39.10
N TYR A 198 -8.82 -12.88 -37.97
CA TYR A 198 -9.38 -12.29 -36.76
C TYR A 198 -9.76 -10.81 -36.92
N LEU A 199 -9.12 -10.08 -37.86
CA LEU A 199 -9.43 -8.67 -38.16
C LEU A 199 -10.75 -8.51 -38.87
N GLU A 200 -11.27 -9.55 -39.54
CA GLU A 200 -12.61 -9.52 -40.19
C GLU A 200 -13.67 -9.22 -39.12
N ARG A 201 -13.66 -10.00 -38.01
CA ARG A 201 -14.59 -9.75 -36.89
C ARG A 201 -14.42 -8.36 -36.27
N VAL A 202 -13.17 -7.89 -36.13
CA VAL A 202 -12.91 -6.56 -35.58
C VAL A 202 -13.48 -5.49 -36.48
N LYS A 203 -13.31 -5.62 -37.80
CA LYS A 203 -13.88 -4.75 -38.84
C LYS A 203 -15.40 -4.72 -38.72
N ASP A 204 -16.05 -5.88 -38.70
CA ASP A 204 -17.51 -5.99 -38.66
C ASP A 204 -18.10 -5.36 -37.40
N VAL A 205 -17.51 -5.65 -36.23
CA VAL A 205 -17.91 -5.02 -34.94
C VAL A 205 -17.72 -3.51 -35.01
N PHE A 206 -16.60 -3.03 -35.55
CA PHE A 206 -16.32 -1.59 -35.67
C PHE A 206 -17.35 -0.91 -36.55
N ILE A 207 -17.63 -1.49 -37.76
CA ILE A 207 -18.63 -0.97 -38.69
C ILE A 207 -20.01 -0.94 -38.04
N PHE A 208 -20.40 -2.03 -37.35
CA PHE A 208 -21.68 -2.08 -36.61
C PHE A 208 -21.83 -0.97 -35.57
N LEU A 209 -20.73 -0.62 -34.86
CA LEU A 209 -20.75 0.44 -33.87
C LEU A 209 -20.75 1.86 -34.45
N CYS A 210 -20.53 2.01 -35.76
CA CYS A 210 -20.59 3.29 -36.46
C CYS A 210 -22.01 3.64 -36.96
N TYR A 211 -22.95 2.70 -36.89
CA TYR A 211 -24.37 2.86 -37.25
C TYR A 211 -25.25 2.79 -36.00
#